data_303b3be551b3bc45dbb9fe657951cfd0
#
_entry.id   303b3be551b3bc45dbb9fe657951cfd0
#
_cell.length_a   1.000
_cell.length_b   1.000
_cell.length_c   1.000
_cell.angle_alpha   90.00
_cell.angle_beta   90.00
_cell.angle_gamma   90.00
#
_symmetry.space_group_name_H-M   'P 1'
#
loop_
_entity.id
_entity.type
_entity.pdbx_description
1 polymer ?
#
loop_
_entity_poly.entity_id
_entity_poly.type
_entity_poly.pdbx_seq_one_letter_code
_entity_poly.pdbx_strand_id
1 'polypeptide(L)'
;MDLQDRILGHFLQSIETKQKAAGDLTAVIQMAGETMVNCLLNDGKILSCGNGGSAGDAQHFSAELLNRFEKERPGLPAIAITTDSSTLTAIANDYDYKEIFSKQVSALGHSDDVLLAISTSGNSPNIIESIRAAHDREMKIVALTGRDGGAMADLLSANDIEKIGRAHV
;
A
#
# COMPACT_ATOMS: atom_id res chain seq x y z
N MET A 1 12.06 33.65 10.48
CA MET A 1 12.20 32.26 11.03
C MET A 1 13.56 31.78 10.57
N ASP A 2 14.42 31.47 11.51
CA ASP A 2 15.73 30.90 11.19
C ASP A 2 15.60 29.53 10.54
N LEU A 3 16.48 29.22 9.60
CA LEU A 3 16.49 27.94 8.90
C LEU A 3 16.71 26.75 9.86
N GLN A 4 17.53 26.96 10.89
CA GLN A 4 17.76 25.96 11.92
C GLN A 4 16.50 25.68 12.75
N ASP A 5 15.75 26.72 13.13
CA ASP A 5 14.47 26.57 13.83
C ASP A 5 13.44 25.78 12.99
N ARG A 6 13.41 26.04 11.68
CA ARG A 6 12.53 25.32 10.76
C ARG A 6 12.90 23.83 10.66
N ILE A 7 14.20 23.53 10.53
CA ILE A 7 14.69 22.15 10.49
C ILE A 7 14.33 21.41 11.78
N LEU A 8 14.62 22.03 12.94
CA LEU A 8 14.27 21.45 14.23
C LEU A 8 12.77 21.24 14.38
N GLY A 9 11.96 22.19 13.91
CA GLY A 9 10.51 22.08 13.91
C GLY A 9 10.00 20.85 13.13
N HIS A 10 10.59 20.54 11.98
CA HIS A 10 10.25 19.34 11.21
C HIS A 10 10.61 18.04 11.96
N PHE A 11 11.77 17.99 12.62
CA PHE A 11 12.13 16.82 13.45
C PHE A 11 11.15 16.63 14.60
N LEU A 12 10.81 17.68 15.34
CA LEU A 12 9.87 17.62 16.47
C LEU A 12 8.47 17.16 16.00
N GLN A 13 7.98 17.71 14.89
CA GLN A 13 6.71 17.30 14.27
C GLN A 13 6.70 15.82 13.87
N SER A 14 7.80 15.33 13.29
CA SER A 14 7.96 13.93 12.92
C SER A 14 7.94 13.01 14.15
N ILE A 15 8.63 13.39 15.23
CA ILE A 15 8.65 12.63 16.48
C ILE A 15 7.25 12.57 17.10
N GLU A 16 6.56 13.70 17.22
CA GLU A 16 5.18 13.77 17.75
C GLU A 16 4.23 12.88 16.95
N THR A 17 4.29 12.95 15.61
CA THR A 17 3.48 12.12 14.73
C THR A 17 3.74 10.63 14.94
N LYS A 18 5.01 10.22 15.07
CA LYS A 18 5.37 8.82 15.32
C LYS A 18 4.92 8.33 16.69
N GLN A 19 5.05 9.16 17.73
CA GLN A 19 4.58 8.84 19.08
C GLN A 19 3.06 8.61 19.09
N LYS A 20 2.30 9.50 18.44
CA LYS A 20 0.86 9.35 18.30
C LYS A 20 0.50 8.08 17.50
N ALA A 21 1.15 7.87 16.36
CA ALA A 21 0.93 6.69 15.55
C ALA A 21 1.23 5.38 16.30
N ALA A 22 2.26 5.34 17.13
CA ALA A 22 2.59 4.18 17.95
C ALA A 22 1.46 3.84 18.95
N GLY A 23 0.79 4.84 19.52
CA GLY A 23 -0.36 4.63 20.40
C GLY A 23 -1.61 4.16 19.65
N ASP A 24 -1.91 4.81 18.53
CA ASP A 24 -3.19 4.64 17.85
C ASP A 24 -3.21 3.46 16.85
N LEU A 25 -2.06 3.08 16.27
CA LEU A 25 -2.02 2.20 15.09
C LEU A 25 -1.40 0.82 15.34
N THR A 26 -0.82 0.56 16.51
CA THR A 26 -0.11 -0.70 16.78
C THR A 26 -0.98 -1.94 16.53
N ALA A 27 -2.23 -1.94 17.00
CA ALA A 27 -3.15 -3.07 16.81
C ALA A 27 -3.51 -3.28 15.32
N VAL A 28 -3.75 -2.21 14.59
CA VAL A 28 -4.10 -2.29 13.16
C VAL A 28 -2.89 -2.75 12.32
N ILE A 29 -1.69 -2.31 12.68
CA ILE A 29 -0.45 -2.77 12.03
C ILE A 29 -0.23 -4.26 12.28
N GLN A 30 -0.50 -4.73 13.50
CA GLN A 30 -0.43 -6.16 13.82
C GLN A 30 -1.41 -6.96 12.94
N MET A 31 -2.67 -6.55 12.87
CA MET A 31 -3.68 -7.23 12.03
C MET A 31 -3.27 -7.25 10.55
N ALA A 32 -2.72 -6.16 10.03
CA ALA A 32 -2.21 -6.11 8.66
C ALA A 32 -1.07 -7.11 8.44
N GLY A 33 -0.12 -7.15 9.37
CA GLY A 33 0.99 -8.12 9.34
C GLY A 33 0.50 -9.57 9.39
N GLU A 34 -0.42 -9.89 10.29
CA GLU A 34 -1.03 -11.23 10.41
C GLU A 34 -1.78 -11.63 9.13
N THR A 35 -2.51 -10.69 8.50
CA THR A 35 -3.18 -10.93 7.22
C THR A 35 -2.19 -11.26 6.11
N MET A 36 -1.09 -10.50 6.00
CA MET A 36 -0.04 -10.77 5.01
C MET A 36 0.70 -12.09 5.29
N VAL A 37 0.98 -12.40 6.55
CA VAL A 37 1.59 -13.68 6.94
C VAL A 37 0.68 -14.85 6.56
N ASN A 38 -0.61 -14.76 6.86
CA ASN A 38 -1.57 -15.80 6.50
C ASN A 38 -1.68 -16.00 4.98
N CYS A 39 -1.66 -14.93 4.19
CA CYS A 39 -1.58 -15.00 2.73
C CYS A 39 -0.35 -15.80 2.28
N LEU A 40 0.83 -15.44 2.77
CA LEU A 40 2.09 -16.10 2.39
C LEU A 40 2.17 -17.55 2.85
N LEU A 41 1.58 -17.91 3.99
CA LEU A 41 1.50 -19.28 4.49
C LEU A 41 0.54 -20.18 3.70
N ASN A 42 -0.40 -19.57 2.96
CA ASN A 42 -1.34 -20.26 2.07
C ASN A 42 -0.94 -20.16 0.58
N ASP A 43 0.36 -20.04 0.30
CA ASP A 43 0.91 -19.94 -1.06
C ASP A 43 0.40 -18.73 -1.88
N GLY A 44 -0.18 -17.75 -1.21
CA GLY A 44 -0.57 -16.48 -1.82
C GLY A 44 0.61 -15.53 -2.02
N LYS A 45 0.36 -14.42 -2.68
CA LYS A 45 1.32 -13.33 -2.92
C LYS A 45 0.75 -11.98 -2.52
N ILE A 46 1.63 -11.00 -2.34
CA ILE A 46 1.22 -9.62 -2.06
C ILE A 46 1.46 -8.76 -3.30
N LEU A 47 0.40 -8.17 -3.84
CA LEU A 47 0.49 -7.14 -4.87
C LEU A 47 0.52 -5.77 -4.19
N SER A 48 1.44 -4.89 -4.57
CA SER A 48 1.53 -3.56 -3.98
C SER A 48 1.46 -2.46 -5.03
N CYS A 49 0.72 -1.39 -4.75
CA CYS A 49 0.58 -0.25 -5.65
C CYS A 49 0.51 1.09 -4.90
N GLY A 50 0.89 2.14 -5.61
CA GLY A 50 0.90 3.52 -5.13
C GLY A 50 1.34 4.46 -6.25
N ASN A 51 1.25 5.77 -6.02
CA ASN A 51 1.72 6.79 -6.96
C ASN A 51 2.89 7.59 -6.37
N GLY A 52 3.83 8.03 -7.19
CA GLY A 52 4.94 8.89 -6.76
C GLY A 52 5.76 8.28 -5.62
N GLY A 53 5.82 8.94 -4.46
CA GLY A 53 6.47 8.42 -3.27
C GLY A 53 5.89 7.09 -2.80
N SER A 54 4.57 6.95 -2.83
CA SER A 54 3.90 5.69 -2.49
C SER A 54 4.19 4.56 -3.48
N ALA A 55 4.55 4.85 -4.74
CA ALA A 55 5.08 3.83 -5.65
C ALA A 55 6.47 3.37 -5.19
N GLY A 56 7.31 4.29 -4.70
CA GLY A 56 8.59 3.96 -4.08
C GLY A 56 8.43 3.06 -2.85
N ASP A 57 7.46 3.37 -1.98
CA ASP A 57 7.12 2.54 -0.81
C ASP A 57 6.67 1.13 -1.20
N ALA A 58 5.82 1.02 -2.23
CA ALA A 58 5.37 -0.27 -2.76
C ALA A 58 6.54 -1.12 -3.31
N GLN A 59 7.48 -0.48 -4.01
CA GLN A 59 8.68 -1.14 -4.54
C GLN A 59 9.61 -1.58 -3.41
N HIS A 60 9.86 -0.72 -2.42
CA HIS A 60 10.71 -1.03 -1.29
C HIS A 60 10.13 -2.21 -0.48
N PHE A 61 8.82 -2.17 -0.20
CA PHE A 61 8.12 -3.27 0.47
C PHE A 61 8.29 -4.61 -0.28
N SER A 62 8.08 -4.62 -1.60
CA SER A 62 8.26 -5.81 -2.42
C SER A 62 9.71 -6.32 -2.40
N ALA A 63 10.69 -5.40 -2.48
CA ALA A 63 12.11 -5.75 -2.46
C ALA A 63 12.52 -6.39 -1.13
N GLU A 64 12.03 -5.88 0.00
CA GLU A 64 12.30 -6.43 1.32
C GLU A 64 11.70 -7.83 1.50
N LEU A 65 10.57 -8.13 0.88
CA LEU A 65 9.98 -9.47 0.91
C LEU A 65 10.68 -10.44 -0.02
N LEU A 66 10.95 -10.05 -1.27
CA LEU A 66 11.60 -10.89 -2.27
C LEU A 66 13.05 -11.24 -1.91
N ASN A 67 13.79 -10.30 -1.33
CA ASN A 67 15.15 -10.52 -0.88
C ASN A 67 15.15 -10.89 0.61
N ARG A 68 15.39 -9.94 1.49
CA ARG A 68 15.34 -10.13 2.96
C ARG A 68 15.29 -8.79 3.68
N PHE A 69 14.71 -8.79 4.86
CA PHE A 69 14.79 -7.72 5.85
C PHE A 69 15.35 -8.29 7.16
N GLU A 70 16.43 -7.71 7.68
CA GLU A 70 17.15 -8.09 8.92
C GLU A 70 17.66 -9.53 8.98
N LYS A 71 16.80 -10.53 8.72
CA LYS A 71 17.11 -11.96 8.88
C LYS A 71 17.27 -12.63 7.53
N GLU A 72 18.26 -13.53 7.43
CA GLU A 72 18.40 -14.43 6.28
C GLU A 72 17.22 -15.40 6.21
N ARG A 73 16.54 -15.47 5.07
CA ARG A 73 15.40 -16.34 4.81
C ARG A 73 15.18 -16.51 3.30
N PRO A 74 14.40 -17.52 2.86
CA PRO A 74 13.92 -17.58 1.48
C PRO A 74 13.08 -16.34 1.11
N GLY A 75 13.10 -15.97 -0.17
CA GLY A 75 12.26 -14.90 -0.70
C GLY A 75 10.77 -15.20 -0.52
N LEU A 76 9.98 -14.18 -0.26
CA LEU A 76 8.53 -14.25 -0.08
C LEU A 76 7.83 -13.61 -1.29
N PRO A 77 6.73 -14.19 -1.82
CA PRO A 77 6.07 -13.70 -3.02
C PRO A 77 5.46 -12.29 -2.83
N ALA A 78 6.06 -11.28 -3.45
CA ALA A 78 5.54 -9.92 -3.48
C ALA A 78 5.87 -9.24 -4.81
N ILE A 79 4.92 -8.49 -5.36
CA ILE A 79 5.06 -7.82 -6.66
C ILE A 79 4.60 -6.37 -6.52
N ALA A 80 5.51 -5.42 -6.73
CA ALA A 80 5.14 -4.02 -6.91
C ALA A 80 4.66 -3.82 -8.37
N ILE A 81 3.36 -3.65 -8.56
CA ILE A 81 2.76 -3.47 -9.89
C ILE A 81 2.93 -2.04 -10.44
N THR A 82 3.92 -1.33 -9.93
CA THR A 82 4.30 0.04 -10.27
C THR A 82 5.54 0.12 -11.17
N THR A 83 6.14 -1.01 -11.55
CA THR A 83 7.49 -1.04 -12.13
C THR A 83 7.55 -1.36 -13.61
N ASP A 84 6.62 -2.15 -14.14
CA ASP A 84 6.61 -2.50 -15.57
C ASP A 84 6.09 -1.31 -16.39
N SER A 85 7.03 -0.53 -16.90
CA SER A 85 6.70 0.67 -17.69
C SER A 85 5.95 0.33 -18.99
N SER A 86 6.19 -0.81 -19.59
CA SER A 86 5.48 -1.22 -20.80
C SER A 86 4.01 -1.50 -20.50
N THR A 87 3.73 -2.26 -19.45
CA THR A 87 2.35 -2.52 -19.00
C THR A 87 1.63 -1.24 -18.59
N LEU A 88 2.26 -0.37 -17.78
CA LEU A 88 1.66 0.88 -17.32
C LEU A 88 1.33 1.82 -18.48
N THR A 89 2.27 2.00 -19.42
CA THR A 89 2.08 2.92 -20.55
C THR A 89 1.10 2.38 -21.58
N ALA A 90 1.09 1.07 -21.84
CA ALA A 90 0.12 0.45 -22.74
C ALA A 90 -1.30 0.61 -22.19
N ILE A 91 -1.54 0.29 -20.91
CA ILE A 91 -2.86 0.42 -20.31
C ILE A 91 -3.30 1.91 -20.29
N ALA A 92 -2.40 2.82 -19.91
CA ALA A 92 -2.72 4.24 -19.88
C ALA A 92 -3.05 4.81 -21.27
N ASN A 93 -2.37 4.32 -22.33
CA ASN A 93 -2.58 4.74 -23.70
C ASN A 93 -3.87 4.18 -24.31
N ASP A 94 -4.14 2.89 -24.08
CA ASP A 94 -5.25 2.18 -24.74
C ASP A 94 -6.58 2.33 -24.01
N TYR A 95 -6.54 2.65 -22.71
CA TYR A 95 -7.71 2.77 -21.83
C TYR A 95 -7.69 4.11 -21.06
N ASP A 96 -7.24 4.08 -19.79
CA ASP A 96 -7.17 5.25 -18.92
C ASP A 96 -6.07 5.03 -17.86
N TYR A 97 -5.42 6.11 -17.40
CA TYR A 97 -4.46 6.05 -16.32
C TYR A 97 -5.03 5.48 -15.01
N LYS A 98 -6.33 5.66 -14.79
CA LYS A 98 -7.01 5.08 -13.61
C LYS A 98 -7.02 3.55 -13.61
N GLU A 99 -6.79 2.91 -14.76
CA GLU A 99 -6.86 1.45 -14.93
C GLU A 99 -5.50 0.75 -14.87
N ILE A 100 -4.41 1.50 -14.73
CA ILE A 100 -3.05 0.94 -14.79
C ILE A 100 -2.78 -0.14 -13.73
N PHE A 101 -3.42 -0.09 -12.57
CA PHE A 101 -3.29 -1.07 -11.51
C PHE A 101 -4.45 -2.08 -11.52
N SER A 102 -5.68 -1.66 -11.75
CA SER A 102 -6.86 -2.54 -11.74
C SER A 102 -6.75 -3.67 -12.77
N LYS A 103 -6.25 -3.39 -13.96
CA LYS A 103 -6.02 -4.42 -14.99
C LYS A 103 -4.96 -5.43 -14.57
N GLN A 104 -3.89 -5.00 -13.90
CA GLN A 104 -2.88 -5.91 -13.38
C GLN A 104 -3.43 -6.75 -12.21
N VAL A 105 -4.19 -6.15 -11.29
CA VAL A 105 -4.87 -6.87 -10.20
C VAL A 105 -5.82 -7.90 -10.76
N SER A 106 -6.65 -7.55 -11.75
CA SER A 106 -7.58 -8.49 -12.39
C SER A 106 -6.89 -9.67 -13.07
N ALA A 107 -5.70 -9.44 -13.64
CA ALA A 107 -4.94 -10.47 -14.35
C ALA A 107 -4.12 -11.37 -13.41
N LEU A 108 -3.57 -10.83 -12.33
CA LEU A 108 -2.58 -11.49 -11.47
C LEU A 108 -3.15 -11.94 -10.13
N GLY A 109 -4.22 -11.30 -9.66
CA GLY A 109 -4.78 -11.52 -8.32
C GLY A 109 -5.63 -12.79 -8.23
N HIS A 110 -5.55 -13.44 -7.08
CA HIS A 110 -6.36 -14.60 -6.68
C HIS A 110 -6.92 -14.40 -5.27
N SER A 111 -7.90 -15.19 -4.86
CA SER A 111 -8.63 -15.03 -3.59
C SER A 111 -7.75 -15.13 -2.33
N ASP A 112 -6.63 -15.84 -2.41
CA ASP A 112 -5.70 -15.99 -1.28
C ASP A 112 -4.64 -14.86 -1.23
N ASP A 113 -4.63 -13.97 -2.21
CA ASP A 113 -3.68 -12.88 -2.31
C ASP A 113 -4.10 -11.66 -1.47
N VAL A 114 -3.14 -10.78 -1.21
CA VAL A 114 -3.37 -9.47 -0.56
C VAL A 114 -2.99 -8.34 -1.51
N LEU A 115 -3.86 -7.34 -1.62
CA LEU A 115 -3.50 -6.04 -2.21
C LEU A 115 -3.05 -5.07 -1.13
N LEU A 116 -1.81 -4.59 -1.20
CA LEU A 116 -1.31 -3.44 -0.44
C LEU A 116 -1.52 -2.17 -1.27
N ALA A 117 -2.56 -1.40 -0.93
CA ALA A 117 -2.95 -0.18 -1.64
C ALA A 117 -2.48 1.07 -0.87
N ILE A 118 -1.62 1.90 -1.47
CA ILE A 118 -1.00 3.04 -0.80
C ILE A 118 -1.43 4.36 -1.46
N SER A 119 -2.12 5.21 -0.71
CA SER A 119 -2.52 6.55 -1.17
C SER A 119 -2.60 7.56 -0.03
N THR A 120 -1.71 8.53 -0.02
CA THR A 120 -1.68 9.60 1.00
C THR A 120 -3.00 10.37 1.10
N SER A 121 -3.66 10.63 -0.03
CA SER A 121 -4.94 11.34 -0.06
C SER A 121 -6.16 10.45 0.17
N GLY A 122 -6.02 9.13 -0.02
CA GLY A 122 -7.15 8.20 -0.08
C GLY A 122 -8.08 8.40 -1.30
N ASN A 123 -7.70 9.27 -2.26
CA ASN A 123 -8.57 9.67 -3.36
C ASN A 123 -7.96 9.44 -4.75
N SER A 124 -6.87 8.69 -4.86
CA SER A 124 -6.22 8.40 -6.15
C SER A 124 -7.09 7.45 -6.99
N PRO A 125 -7.60 7.87 -8.18
CA PRO A 125 -8.54 7.05 -8.95
C PRO A 125 -8.00 5.68 -9.33
N ASN A 126 -6.72 5.56 -9.69
CA ASN A 126 -6.10 4.28 -10.04
C ASN A 126 -5.96 3.33 -8.84
N ILE A 127 -5.79 3.86 -7.62
CA ILE A 127 -5.80 3.04 -6.41
C ILE A 127 -7.22 2.60 -6.06
N ILE A 128 -8.21 3.48 -6.21
CA ILE A 128 -9.62 3.16 -6.02
C ILE A 128 -10.05 2.03 -6.98
N GLU A 129 -9.72 2.12 -8.26
CA GLU A 129 -10.03 1.05 -9.22
C GLU A 129 -9.27 -0.25 -8.91
N SER A 130 -8.04 -0.20 -8.37
CA SER A 130 -7.34 -1.40 -7.95
C SER A 130 -8.01 -2.10 -6.76
N ILE A 131 -8.58 -1.35 -5.82
CA ILE A 131 -9.37 -1.89 -4.69
C ILE A 131 -10.63 -2.61 -5.20
N ARG A 132 -11.37 -1.99 -6.14
CA ARG A 132 -12.53 -2.63 -6.77
C ARG A 132 -12.17 -3.93 -7.47
N ALA A 133 -11.10 -3.91 -8.26
CA ALA A 133 -10.60 -5.10 -8.93
C ALA A 133 -10.14 -6.19 -7.93
N ALA A 134 -9.57 -5.83 -6.78
CA ALA A 134 -9.20 -6.76 -5.73
C ALA A 134 -10.43 -7.40 -5.08
N HIS A 135 -11.51 -6.65 -4.83
CA HIS A 135 -12.77 -7.18 -4.35
C HIS A 135 -13.40 -8.15 -5.37
N ASP A 136 -13.40 -7.79 -6.66
CA ASP A 136 -13.89 -8.68 -7.74
C ASP A 136 -13.09 -9.98 -7.85
N ARG A 137 -11.84 -9.99 -7.38
CA ARG A 137 -10.95 -11.15 -7.30
C ARG A 137 -10.99 -11.85 -5.94
N GLU A 138 -11.86 -11.41 -5.03
CA GLU A 138 -11.99 -11.92 -3.65
C GLU A 138 -10.70 -11.84 -2.83
N MET A 139 -9.80 -10.91 -3.20
CA MET A 139 -8.56 -10.63 -2.48
C MET A 139 -8.85 -9.88 -1.18
N LYS A 140 -7.96 -10.03 -0.19
CA LYS A 140 -7.94 -9.13 0.97
C LYS A 140 -7.18 -7.86 0.67
N ILE A 141 -7.57 -6.76 1.31
CA ILE A 141 -6.94 -5.45 1.09
C ILE A 141 -6.33 -4.96 2.40
N VAL A 142 -5.10 -4.48 2.31
CA VAL A 142 -4.46 -3.65 3.32
C VAL A 142 -4.26 -2.28 2.70
N ALA A 143 -5.01 -1.29 3.19
CA ALA A 143 -4.96 0.08 2.69
C ALA A 143 -4.10 0.97 3.62
N LEU A 144 -3.10 1.62 3.08
CA LEU A 144 -2.34 2.67 3.77
C LEU A 144 -2.81 4.03 3.26
N THR A 145 -3.58 4.71 4.10
CA THR A 145 -4.18 6.01 3.79
C THR A 145 -3.62 7.10 4.69
N GLY A 146 -3.78 8.35 4.28
CA GLY A 146 -3.52 9.51 5.11
C GLY A 146 -4.82 10.25 5.47
N ARG A 147 -4.72 11.23 6.33
CA ARG A 147 -5.83 12.10 6.74
C ARG A 147 -7.02 11.31 7.31
N ASP A 148 -8.14 11.31 6.60
CA ASP A 148 -9.42 10.69 6.93
C ASP A 148 -9.73 9.42 6.10
N GLY A 149 -8.74 8.92 5.34
CA GLY A 149 -8.90 7.75 4.48
C GLY A 149 -9.46 8.05 3.09
N GLY A 150 -10.15 9.18 2.92
CA GLY A 150 -10.76 9.58 1.66
C GLY A 150 -11.75 8.55 1.11
N ALA A 151 -11.99 8.56 -0.20
CA ALA A 151 -12.90 7.62 -0.86
C ALA A 151 -12.45 6.15 -0.78
N MET A 152 -11.16 5.88 -0.47
CA MET A 152 -10.71 4.51 -0.23
C MET A 152 -11.38 3.93 1.00
N ALA A 153 -11.51 4.69 2.10
CA ALA A 153 -12.12 4.22 3.35
C ALA A 153 -13.57 3.74 3.13
N ASP A 154 -14.33 4.46 2.28
CA ASP A 154 -15.72 4.12 1.97
C ASP A 154 -15.87 2.81 1.16
N LEU A 155 -14.80 2.36 0.51
CA LEU A 155 -14.81 1.13 -0.31
C LEU A 155 -14.43 -0.11 0.49
N LEU A 156 -13.74 0.05 1.61
CA LEU A 156 -13.24 -1.09 2.38
C LEU A 156 -14.37 -1.80 3.12
N SER A 157 -14.31 -3.12 3.11
CA SER A 157 -15.24 -4.01 3.78
C SER A 157 -14.74 -4.38 5.19
N ALA A 158 -15.58 -5.06 5.98
CA ALA A 158 -15.19 -5.55 7.31
C ALA A 158 -14.05 -6.60 7.28
N ASN A 159 -13.74 -7.15 6.11
CA ASN A 159 -12.65 -8.13 5.92
C ASN A 159 -11.34 -7.47 5.51
N ASP A 160 -11.36 -6.18 5.20
CA ASP A 160 -10.20 -5.39 4.80
C ASP A 160 -9.60 -4.67 6.00
N ILE A 161 -8.37 -4.22 5.86
CA ILE A 161 -7.66 -3.50 6.90
C ILE A 161 -7.31 -2.11 6.39
N GLU A 162 -7.83 -1.09 7.05
CA GLU A 162 -7.44 0.27 6.81
C GLU A 162 -6.50 0.77 7.91
N LYS A 163 -5.38 1.33 7.51
CA LYS A 163 -4.50 2.10 8.36
C LYS A 163 -4.59 3.57 7.98
N ILE A 164 -5.23 4.37 8.82
CA ILE A 164 -5.20 5.82 8.70
C ILE A 164 -3.95 6.33 9.38
N GLY A 165 -2.99 6.79 8.60
CA GLY A 165 -1.77 7.44 9.09
C GLY A 165 -1.66 8.83 8.49
N ARG A 166 -1.20 9.82 9.25
CA ARG A 166 -0.75 11.07 8.65
C ARG A 166 0.56 10.78 7.93
N ALA A 167 0.49 10.60 6.60
CA ALA A 167 1.68 10.67 5.79
C ALA A 167 2.23 12.09 5.88
N HIS A 168 3.40 12.25 6.46
CA HIS A 168 4.18 13.47 6.32
C HIS A 168 5.25 13.22 5.28
N VAL A 169 5.10 13.95 4.20
CA VAL A 169 6.19 14.21 3.26
C VAL A 169 6.99 15.38 3.80
#